data_605c2d39b30f9426c534ef0c503f923d
#
_entry.id   605c2d39b30f9426c534ef0c503f923d
#
_cell.length_a   1.000
_cell.length_b   1.000
_cell.length_c   1.000
_cell.angle_alpha   90.00
_cell.angle_beta   90.00
_cell.angle_gamma   90.00
#
_symmetry.space_group_name_H-M   'P 1'
#
loop_
_entity.id
_entity.type
_entity.pdbx_description
1 polymer ?
#
loop_
_entity_poly.entity_id
_entity_poly.type
_entity_poly.pdbx_seq_one_letter_code
_entity_poly.pdbx_strand_id
1 'polypeptide(L)'
;MKPNILFITIDALRADKTYGKNKTSTTPHIDSLISKGVYFEQTIAAADQTGSSLASIFTSNFPITFGINQFNFSSKTETMLNIFKKSGYYIDGFVPDHDFFKSLTENFDNSDVYQAEKKASWKRLGDGLGAQIIDRITTNKMKKPWFLYIHVMDIRPPFEVPNEFRDEK
;
A
#
# COMPACT_ATOMS: atom_id res chain seq x y z
N MET A 1 11.39 4.44 23.16
CA MET A 1 11.08 5.29 21.98
C MET A 1 10.21 4.45 21.04
N LYS A 2 9.10 5.00 20.51
CA LYS A 2 8.25 4.25 19.57
C LYS A 2 8.93 4.22 18.19
N PRO A 3 8.91 3.06 17.47
CA PRO A 3 9.50 2.96 16.12
C PRO A 3 8.66 3.71 15.09
N ASN A 4 9.28 4.15 14.01
CA ASN A 4 8.54 4.54 12.80
C ASN A 4 8.03 3.30 12.09
N ILE A 5 6.89 3.40 11.41
CA ILE A 5 6.25 2.27 10.73
C ILE A 5 6.07 2.65 9.26
N LEU A 6 6.62 1.83 8.36
CA LEU A 6 6.36 1.88 6.93
C LEU A 6 5.46 0.71 6.55
N PHE A 7 4.26 1.01 6.06
CA PHE A 7 3.28 0.03 5.64
C PHE A 7 3.03 0.14 4.14
N ILE A 8 3.45 -0.88 3.39
CA ILE A 8 3.36 -0.90 1.92
C ILE A 8 2.40 -2.01 1.50
N THR A 9 1.43 -1.66 0.68
CA THR A 9 0.59 -2.61 -0.05
C THR A 9 0.87 -2.51 -1.54
N ILE A 10 1.02 -3.65 -2.20
CA ILE A 10 1.24 -3.73 -3.64
C ILE A 10 0.04 -4.47 -4.23
N ASP A 11 -0.81 -3.74 -4.94
CA ASP A 11 -2.03 -4.30 -5.53
C ASP A 11 -1.69 -5.35 -6.60
N ALA A 12 -2.46 -6.44 -6.62
CA ALA A 12 -2.29 -7.56 -7.54
C ALA A 12 -0.94 -8.30 -7.47
N LEU A 13 -0.13 -8.11 -6.42
CA LEU A 13 1.12 -8.87 -6.25
C LEU A 13 0.82 -10.34 -5.95
N ARG A 14 1.27 -11.21 -6.83
CA ARG A 14 1.12 -12.67 -6.67
C ARG A 14 2.23 -13.24 -5.82
N ALA A 15 1.89 -13.84 -4.68
CA ALA A 15 2.84 -14.48 -3.77
C ALA A 15 3.61 -15.62 -4.44
N ASP A 16 2.92 -16.47 -5.24
CA ASP A 16 3.54 -17.59 -5.94
C ASP A 16 4.59 -17.18 -6.99
N LYS A 17 4.56 -15.92 -7.47
CA LYS A 17 5.54 -15.38 -8.41
C LYS A 17 6.73 -14.72 -7.72
N THR A 18 6.58 -14.32 -6.47
CA THR A 18 7.59 -13.57 -5.73
C THR A 18 8.36 -14.41 -4.72
N TYR A 19 7.81 -15.55 -4.28
CA TYR A 19 8.44 -16.42 -3.29
C TYR A 19 8.13 -17.91 -3.53
N GLY A 20 9.00 -18.78 -3.00
CA GLY A 20 8.83 -20.24 -3.03
C GLY A 20 9.28 -20.91 -4.33
N LYS A 21 8.95 -22.20 -4.47
CA LYS A 21 9.41 -23.06 -5.56
C LYS A 21 8.96 -22.61 -6.95
N ASN A 22 7.83 -21.92 -7.03
CA ASN A 22 7.23 -21.46 -8.29
C ASN A 22 7.58 -19.99 -8.61
N LYS A 23 8.53 -19.42 -7.87
CA LYS A 23 8.98 -18.05 -8.10
C LYS A 23 9.53 -17.88 -9.53
N THR A 24 8.98 -16.91 -10.25
CA THR A 24 9.40 -16.55 -11.61
C THR A 24 9.85 -15.10 -11.74
N SER A 25 9.60 -14.28 -10.72
CA SER A 25 9.97 -12.86 -10.73
C SER A 25 11.33 -12.62 -10.09
N THR A 26 12.12 -11.72 -10.66
CA THR A 26 13.37 -11.23 -10.07
C THR A 26 13.05 -10.08 -9.11
N THR A 27 13.15 -10.33 -7.80
CA THR A 27 12.75 -9.37 -6.77
C THR A 27 13.82 -9.23 -5.68
N PRO A 28 15.05 -8.76 -5.99
CA PRO A 28 16.17 -8.82 -5.07
C PRO A 28 15.96 -8.01 -3.78
N HIS A 29 15.25 -6.90 -3.85
CA HIS A 29 14.96 -6.08 -2.68
C HIS A 29 13.89 -6.71 -1.77
N ILE A 30 12.84 -7.31 -2.34
CA ILE A 30 11.85 -8.08 -1.58
C ILE A 30 12.50 -9.30 -0.95
N ASP A 31 13.35 -10.02 -1.69
CA ASP A 31 14.10 -11.17 -1.19
C ASP A 31 15.00 -10.77 0.01
N SER A 32 15.66 -9.62 -0.08
CA SER A 32 16.45 -9.09 1.02
C SER A 32 15.60 -8.75 2.25
N LEU A 33 14.39 -8.24 2.08
CA LEU A 33 13.47 -7.99 3.21
C LEU A 33 13.01 -9.31 3.83
N ILE A 34 12.64 -10.29 3.02
CA ILE A 34 12.23 -11.63 3.48
C ILE A 34 13.35 -12.29 4.29
N SER A 35 14.60 -12.20 3.81
CA SER A 35 15.75 -12.82 4.49
C SER A 35 16.10 -12.18 5.84
N LYS A 36 15.67 -10.94 6.09
CA LYS A 36 15.98 -10.17 7.31
C LYS A 36 14.78 -10.01 8.25
N GLY A 37 13.59 -10.37 7.76
CA GLY A 37 12.33 -10.19 8.46
C GLY A 37 11.60 -11.50 8.73
N VAL A 38 10.28 -11.38 8.88
CA VAL A 38 9.37 -12.53 8.99
C VAL A 38 8.54 -12.60 7.71
N TYR A 39 8.50 -13.77 7.09
CA TYR A 39 7.66 -14.05 5.94
C TYR A 39 6.52 -15.00 6.33
N PHE A 40 5.29 -14.63 5.98
CA PHE A 40 4.09 -15.43 6.24
C PHE A 40 3.71 -16.20 4.97
N GLU A 41 3.97 -17.50 4.95
CA GLU A 41 3.75 -18.35 3.76
C GLU A 41 2.28 -18.63 3.48
N GLN A 42 1.43 -18.65 4.51
CA GLN A 42 0.02 -19.04 4.42
C GLN A 42 -0.90 -17.91 4.90
N THR A 43 -0.84 -16.79 4.20
CA THR A 43 -1.74 -15.68 4.48
C THR A 43 -2.97 -15.75 3.58
N ILE A 44 -4.16 -15.74 4.19
CA ILE A 44 -5.43 -15.78 3.49
C ILE A 44 -6.04 -14.38 3.50
N ALA A 45 -6.34 -13.85 2.31
CA ALA A 45 -7.04 -12.58 2.17
C ALA A 45 -8.50 -12.72 2.63
N ALA A 46 -9.00 -11.71 3.34
CA ALA A 46 -10.39 -11.68 3.81
C ALA A 46 -11.40 -11.36 2.69
N ALA A 47 -10.93 -10.84 1.55
CA ALA A 47 -11.73 -10.52 0.38
C ALA A 47 -10.87 -10.51 -0.89
N ASP A 48 -11.53 -10.59 -2.03
CA ASP A 48 -10.93 -10.69 -3.37
C ASP A 48 -10.78 -9.33 -4.10
N GLN A 49 -11.33 -8.26 -3.52
CA GLN A 49 -11.30 -6.91 -4.08
C GLN A 49 -10.48 -5.96 -3.23
N THR A 50 -9.81 -4.99 -3.86
CA THR A 50 -8.93 -4.03 -3.19
C THR A 50 -9.61 -3.33 -2.03
N GLY A 51 -10.78 -2.72 -2.25
CA GLY A 51 -11.49 -1.95 -1.22
C GLY A 51 -11.88 -2.80 0.00
N SER A 52 -12.51 -3.96 -0.22
CA SER A 52 -12.92 -4.86 0.86
C SER A 52 -11.72 -5.48 1.58
N SER A 53 -10.66 -5.85 0.85
CA SER A 53 -9.44 -6.40 1.45
C SER A 53 -8.74 -5.36 2.34
N LEU A 54 -8.57 -4.14 1.85
CA LEU A 54 -7.99 -3.04 2.64
C LEU A 54 -8.88 -2.66 3.82
N ALA A 55 -10.20 -2.63 3.64
CA ALA A 55 -11.12 -2.40 4.75
C ALA A 55 -10.91 -3.42 5.87
N SER A 56 -10.75 -4.71 5.53
CA SER A 56 -10.44 -5.75 6.52
C SER A 56 -9.10 -5.52 7.22
N ILE A 57 -8.07 -5.15 6.46
CA ILE A 57 -6.74 -4.87 7.01
C ILE A 57 -6.80 -3.70 8.00
N PHE A 58 -7.46 -2.60 7.63
CA PHE A 58 -7.50 -1.41 8.46
C PHE A 58 -8.46 -1.49 9.64
N THR A 59 -9.52 -2.29 9.55
CA THR A 59 -10.53 -2.42 10.63
C THR A 59 -10.38 -3.69 11.46
N SER A 60 -9.56 -4.65 11.02
CA SER A 60 -9.45 -5.99 11.61
C SER A 60 -10.78 -6.77 11.61
N ASN A 61 -11.68 -6.48 10.67
CA ASN A 61 -13.00 -7.09 10.58
C ASN A 61 -13.22 -7.73 9.20
N PHE A 62 -14.07 -8.75 9.14
CA PHE A 62 -14.50 -9.31 7.86
C PHE A 62 -15.50 -8.35 7.19
N PRO A 63 -15.35 -8.03 5.89
CA PRO A 63 -16.22 -7.05 5.22
C PRO A 63 -17.69 -7.41 5.28
N ILE A 64 -18.01 -8.69 5.17
CA ILE A 64 -19.40 -9.21 5.17
C ILE A 64 -20.13 -8.95 6.48
N THR A 65 -19.42 -8.90 7.61
CA THR A 65 -20.04 -8.68 8.93
C THR A 65 -20.43 -7.23 9.18
N PHE A 66 -19.85 -6.28 8.43
CA PHE A 66 -20.05 -4.84 8.61
C PHE A 66 -20.77 -4.17 7.45
N GLY A 67 -21.24 -4.95 6.44
CA GLY A 67 -21.83 -4.37 5.24
C GLY A 67 -20.84 -3.48 4.45
N ILE A 68 -19.55 -3.63 4.73
CA ILE A 68 -18.51 -2.90 4.01
C ILE A 68 -18.38 -3.53 2.63
N ASN A 69 -18.80 -2.80 1.61
CA ASN A 69 -18.50 -3.13 0.23
C ASN A 69 -17.32 -2.28 -0.25
N GLN A 70 -16.84 -2.58 -1.45
CA GLN A 70 -15.70 -1.89 -2.05
C GLN A 70 -15.81 -0.36 -2.17
N PHE A 71 -16.97 0.21 -1.88
CA PHE A 71 -17.28 1.64 -2.05
C PHE A 71 -17.59 2.37 -0.75
N ASN A 72 -17.87 1.65 0.35
CA ASN A 72 -18.37 2.24 1.59
C ASN A 72 -17.44 1.97 2.77
N PHE A 73 -16.30 2.66 2.78
CA PHE A 73 -15.52 2.78 4.00
C PHE A 73 -16.06 3.97 4.80
N SER A 74 -16.79 3.70 5.86
CA SER A 74 -17.34 4.78 6.68
C SER A 74 -16.24 5.45 7.50
N SER A 75 -16.14 6.78 7.43
CA SER A 75 -15.25 7.58 8.28
C SER A 75 -15.52 7.39 9.79
N LYS A 76 -16.67 6.84 10.14
CA LYS A 76 -17.04 6.51 11.53
C LYS A 76 -16.50 5.16 12.00
N THR A 77 -15.98 4.33 11.09
CA THR A 77 -15.44 3.01 11.45
C THR A 77 -14.07 3.20 12.11
N GLU A 78 -13.90 2.67 13.32
CA GLU A 78 -12.59 2.70 13.98
C GLU A 78 -11.60 1.82 13.22
N THR A 79 -10.44 2.38 12.94
CA THR A 79 -9.38 1.74 12.17
C THR A 79 -8.10 1.67 12.99
N MET A 80 -7.15 0.84 12.56
CA MET A 80 -5.81 0.84 13.15
C MET A 80 -5.14 2.22 13.06
N LEU A 81 -5.50 3.06 12.06
CA LEU A 81 -4.98 4.43 11.94
C LEU A 81 -5.44 5.30 13.12
N ASN A 82 -6.71 5.16 13.54
CA ASN A 82 -7.22 5.85 14.72
C ASN A 82 -6.45 5.45 15.97
N ILE A 83 -6.12 4.17 16.10
CA ILE A 83 -5.32 3.65 17.23
C ILE A 83 -3.90 4.22 17.20
N PHE A 84 -3.24 4.25 16.05
CA PHE A 84 -1.92 4.87 15.90
C PHE A 84 -1.96 6.36 16.21
N LYS A 85 -2.97 7.08 15.71
CA LYS A 85 -3.14 8.52 15.98
C LYS A 85 -3.34 8.80 17.48
N LYS A 86 -4.24 8.05 18.14
CA LYS A 86 -4.41 8.10 19.61
C LYS A 86 -3.11 7.77 20.35
N SER A 87 -2.27 6.96 19.76
CA SER A 87 -0.95 6.59 20.29
C SER A 87 0.15 7.63 19.97
N GLY A 88 -0.18 8.75 19.35
CA GLY A 88 0.73 9.85 19.07
C GLY A 88 1.59 9.70 17.81
N TYR A 89 1.19 8.80 16.90
CA TYR A 89 1.83 8.72 15.58
C TYR A 89 1.33 9.83 14.65
N TYR A 90 2.24 10.38 13.88
CA TYR A 90 1.94 11.20 12.71
C TYR A 90 1.62 10.25 11.53
N ILE A 91 0.43 10.41 10.93
CA ILE A 91 -0.04 9.53 9.87
C ILE A 91 0.14 10.22 8.53
N ASP A 92 0.91 9.61 7.64
CA ASP A 92 1.17 10.09 6.29
C ASP A 92 0.93 8.99 5.26
N GLY A 93 0.71 9.36 3.99
CA GLY A 93 0.49 8.36 2.96
C GLY A 93 0.62 8.83 1.53
N PHE A 94 0.88 7.84 0.67
CA PHE A 94 0.83 7.94 -0.78
C PHE A 94 -0.21 6.95 -1.30
N VAL A 95 -1.31 7.43 -1.86
CA VAL A 95 -2.44 6.61 -2.28
C VAL A 95 -2.97 7.05 -3.65
N PRO A 96 -3.54 6.13 -4.45
CA PRO A 96 -4.16 6.49 -5.71
C PRO A 96 -5.43 7.32 -5.52
N ASP A 97 -5.75 8.17 -6.49
CA ASP A 97 -7.00 8.95 -6.53
C ASP A 97 -8.18 8.02 -6.85
N HIS A 98 -8.74 7.45 -5.81
CA HIS A 98 -9.92 6.61 -5.87
C HIS A 98 -10.77 6.83 -4.61
N ASP A 99 -12.09 6.74 -4.73
CA ASP A 99 -13.03 7.11 -3.66
C ASP A 99 -12.80 6.36 -2.36
N PHE A 100 -12.42 5.09 -2.43
CA PHE A 100 -12.05 4.32 -1.23
C PHE A 100 -10.91 5.00 -0.44
N PHE A 101 -9.86 5.45 -1.14
CA PHE A 101 -8.71 6.07 -0.48
C PHE A 101 -9.03 7.47 0.07
N LYS A 102 -9.98 8.21 -0.54
CA LYS A 102 -10.43 9.49 0.00
C LYS A 102 -10.96 9.34 1.43
N SER A 103 -11.82 8.35 1.66
CA SER A 103 -12.33 8.06 3.01
C SER A 103 -11.24 7.59 3.98
N LEU A 104 -10.24 6.86 3.50
CA LEU A 104 -9.13 6.43 4.34
C LEU A 104 -8.24 7.61 4.74
N THR A 105 -7.95 8.51 3.80
CA THR A 105 -7.06 9.66 4.01
C THR A 105 -7.63 10.75 4.91
N GLU A 106 -8.93 10.75 5.18
CA GLU A 106 -9.53 11.65 6.19
C GLU A 106 -8.88 11.49 7.58
N ASN A 107 -8.29 10.35 7.85
CA ASN A 107 -7.58 10.07 9.11
C ASN A 107 -6.08 10.44 9.06
N PHE A 108 -5.56 10.88 7.91
CA PHE A 108 -4.14 11.20 7.77
C PHE A 108 -3.87 12.64 8.24
N ASP A 109 -2.68 12.88 8.75
CA ASP A 109 -2.19 14.22 9.03
C ASP A 109 -1.67 14.88 7.75
N ASN A 110 -1.19 14.07 6.80
CA ASN A 110 -0.82 14.47 5.45
C ASN A 110 -1.00 13.31 4.47
N SER A 111 -1.37 13.60 3.23
CA SER A 111 -1.47 12.59 2.19
C SER A 111 -1.18 13.18 0.82
N ASP A 112 -0.42 12.44 0.01
CA ASP A 112 -0.30 12.68 -1.42
C ASP A 112 -1.22 11.72 -2.17
N VAL A 113 -2.29 12.27 -2.71
CA VAL A 113 -3.20 11.55 -3.60
C VAL A 113 -2.65 11.65 -5.01
N TYR A 114 -2.05 10.57 -5.50
CA TYR A 114 -1.46 10.58 -6.83
C TYR A 114 -2.49 10.26 -7.89
N GLN A 115 -2.61 11.18 -8.86
CA GLN A 115 -3.49 11.03 -10.01
C GLN A 115 -2.79 10.29 -11.15
N ALA A 116 -3.60 9.61 -11.93
CA ALA A 116 -3.21 9.11 -13.23
C ALA A 116 -2.93 10.25 -14.20
N GLU A 117 -1.84 10.20 -14.91
CA GLU A 117 -1.72 10.95 -16.16
C GLU A 117 -2.70 10.40 -17.20
N LYS A 118 -3.17 11.28 -18.11
CA LYS A 118 -4.32 11.07 -19.04
C LYS A 118 -4.40 9.75 -19.84
N LYS A 119 -3.40 8.86 -19.75
CA LYS A 119 -3.38 7.56 -20.43
C LYS A 119 -3.15 6.37 -19.51
N ALA A 120 -2.66 6.57 -18.30
CA ALA A 120 -2.46 5.53 -17.30
C ALA A 120 -3.44 5.74 -16.16
N SER A 121 -3.97 4.67 -15.60
CA SER A 121 -4.96 4.77 -14.52
C SER A 121 -4.35 5.26 -13.20
N TRP A 122 -3.03 5.34 -13.08
CA TRP A 122 -2.29 5.76 -11.87
C TRP A 122 -0.82 6.08 -12.17
N LYS A 123 -0.23 6.93 -11.33
CA LYS A 123 1.19 7.25 -11.36
C LYS A 123 1.98 6.06 -10.78
N ARG A 124 3.05 5.68 -11.44
CA ARG A 124 3.90 4.55 -11.05
C ARG A 124 5.12 5.01 -10.25
N LEU A 125 5.77 4.05 -9.59
CA LEU A 125 7.04 4.30 -8.89
C LEU A 125 8.09 4.90 -9.84
N GLY A 126 8.21 4.36 -11.06
CA GLY A 126 9.12 4.86 -12.10
C GLY A 126 8.77 6.25 -12.64
N ASP A 127 7.51 6.67 -12.56
CA ASP A 127 7.04 8.00 -13.02
C ASP A 127 7.30 9.13 -12.01
N GLY A 128 8.22 8.90 -11.07
CA GLY A 128 8.64 9.87 -10.05
C GLY A 128 7.93 9.72 -8.70
N LEU A 129 6.94 8.82 -8.55
CA LEU A 129 6.34 8.52 -7.27
C LEU A 129 7.37 7.95 -6.29
N GLY A 130 8.25 7.05 -6.75
CA GLY A 130 9.33 6.49 -5.95
C GLY A 130 10.27 7.56 -5.40
N ALA A 131 10.65 8.55 -6.22
CA ALA A 131 11.48 9.66 -5.79
C ALA A 131 10.80 10.53 -4.73
N GLN A 132 9.48 10.77 -4.86
CA GLN A 132 8.69 11.52 -3.88
C GLN A 132 8.62 10.78 -2.54
N ILE A 133 8.44 9.47 -2.57
CA ILE A 133 8.42 8.63 -1.37
C ILE A 133 9.78 8.67 -0.66
N ILE A 134 10.87 8.53 -1.41
CA ILE A 134 12.23 8.59 -0.86
C ILE A 134 12.50 9.97 -0.24
N ASP A 135 12.16 11.05 -0.93
CA ASP A 135 12.29 12.42 -0.39
C ASP A 135 11.51 12.57 0.92
N ARG A 136 10.27 12.08 0.98
CA ARG A 136 9.44 12.14 2.19
C ARG A 136 10.09 11.45 3.39
N ILE A 137 10.67 10.28 3.17
CA ILE A 137 11.31 9.49 4.23
C ILE A 137 12.65 10.11 4.66
N THR A 138 13.45 10.61 3.71
CA THR A 138 14.83 11.04 3.98
C THR A 138 14.93 12.46 4.49
N THR A 139 13.99 13.34 4.14
CA THR A 139 14.04 14.77 4.51
C THR A 139 13.52 15.10 5.91
N ASN A 140 13.19 14.11 6.74
CA ASN A 140 12.62 14.28 8.08
C ASN A 140 11.40 15.22 8.15
N LYS A 141 10.63 15.34 7.08
CA LYS A 141 9.41 16.15 7.03
C LYS A 141 8.28 15.62 7.92
N MET A 142 8.34 14.32 8.25
CA MET A 142 7.35 13.67 9.11
C MET A 142 7.75 13.77 10.58
N LYS A 143 6.80 14.18 11.42
CA LYS A 143 6.97 14.20 12.87
C LYS A 143 7.06 12.77 13.42
N LYS A 144 8.07 12.48 14.23
CA LYS A 144 8.27 11.14 14.83
C LYS A 144 7.47 10.97 16.13
N PRO A 145 6.93 9.77 16.41
CA PRO A 145 6.92 8.59 15.53
C PRO A 145 5.93 8.77 14.38
N TRP A 146 6.24 8.26 13.20
CA TRP A 146 5.34 8.30 12.06
C TRP A 146 4.90 6.91 11.60
N PHE A 147 3.69 6.86 11.02
CA PHE A 147 3.16 5.73 10.25
C PHE A 147 2.98 6.22 8.82
N LEU A 148 3.73 5.64 7.89
CA LEU A 148 3.63 5.95 6.47
C LEU A 148 2.97 4.80 5.72
N TYR A 149 1.81 5.07 5.13
CA TYR A 149 1.11 4.14 4.26
C TYR A 149 1.41 4.42 2.78
N ILE A 150 1.77 3.38 2.04
CA ILE A 150 1.98 3.47 0.60
C ILE A 150 1.15 2.38 -0.07
N HIS A 151 0.31 2.77 -1.03
CA HIS A 151 -0.40 1.83 -1.88
C HIS A 151 0.14 1.90 -3.30
N VAL A 152 0.70 0.80 -3.79
CA VAL A 152 1.36 0.70 -5.09
C VAL A 152 0.45 -0.04 -6.07
N MET A 153 0.25 0.56 -7.26
CA MET A 153 -0.61 0.03 -8.32
C MET A 153 0.16 -0.46 -9.56
N ASP A 154 1.48 -0.46 -9.51
CA ASP A 154 2.39 -0.64 -10.66
C ASP A 154 2.15 -1.93 -11.45
N ILE A 155 1.78 -3.01 -10.76
CA ILE A 155 1.58 -4.33 -11.36
C ILE A 155 0.12 -4.67 -11.65
N ARG A 156 -0.77 -3.69 -11.58
CA ARG A 156 -2.17 -3.85 -11.99
C ARG A 156 -2.35 -3.51 -13.48
N PRO A 157 -3.23 -4.21 -14.23
CA PRO A 157 -3.55 -3.85 -15.61
C PRO A 157 -4.09 -2.40 -15.72
N PRO A 158 -3.79 -1.67 -16.81
CA PRO A 158 -2.94 -2.06 -17.94
C PRO A 158 -1.45 -2.12 -17.57
N PHE A 159 -0.80 -3.23 -17.97
CA PHE A 159 0.62 -3.43 -17.69
C PHE A 159 1.45 -2.57 -18.64
N GLU A 160 2.25 -1.67 -18.10
CA GLU A 160 3.30 -0.97 -18.84
C GLU A 160 4.62 -1.25 -18.14
N VAL A 161 5.31 -2.25 -18.63
CA VAL A 161 6.65 -2.61 -18.13
C VAL A 161 7.65 -1.62 -18.72
N PRO A 162 8.46 -0.92 -17.90
CA PRO A 162 9.54 -0.08 -18.40
C PRO A 162 10.49 -0.90 -19.29
N ASN A 163 11.04 -0.27 -20.34
CA ASN A 163 11.83 -0.99 -21.35
C ASN A 163 13.03 -1.74 -20.77
N GLU A 164 13.65 -1.20 -19.73
CA GLU A 164 14.77 -1.81 -19.01
C GLU A 164 14.44 -3.14 -18.30
N PHE A 165 13.15 -3.45 -18.11
CA PHE A 165 12.66 -4.69 -17.49
C PHE A 165 11.91 -5.59 -18.46
N ARG A 166 11.94 -5.28 -19.75
CA ARG A 166 11.39 -6.14 -20.80
C ARG A 166 12.47 -7.08 -21.27
N ASP A 167 12.23 -8.40 -21.15
CA ASP A 167 13.06 -9.37 -21.84
C ASP A 167 12.91 -9.15 -23.35
N GLU A 168 13.99 -8.82 -24.04
CA GLU A 168 14.06 -8.90 -25.49
C GLU A 168 13.95 -10.40 -25.87
N LYS A 169 12.75 -10.80 -26.29
CA LYS A 169 12.53 -12.11 -26.91
C LYS A 169 12.50 -11.99 -28.41
#